data_fa9382481ec01841aa09028e789c6ff4
#
_entry.id   fa9382481ec01841aa09028e789c6ff4
#
_cell.length_a   1.000
_cell.length_b   1.000
_cell.length_c   1.000
_cell.angle_alpha   90.00
_cell.angle_beta   90.00
_cell.angle_gamma   90.00
#
_symmetry.space_group_name_H-M   'P 1'
#
loop_
_entity.id
_entity.type
_entity.pdbx_description
1 polymer ?
#
loop_
_entity_poly.entity_id
_entity_poly.type
_entity_poly.pdbx_seq_one_letter_code
_entity_poly.pdbx_strand_id
1 'polypeptide(L)'
;MRTDTIAAIATAMSNSGIGIIRVSGGESIKIVDSIYRDKNHKKVLMNFKSNTIHYGFIFDGEEIVDEVMVSVMKKPNSFTTEDTVEINCHGGILIMNRILEIVIKNGARMADPGEFTKRAFLNGRIDLSEAEAVMDIISSENDMALKNSIKQLRGSVSDKIKNIRSEIIYEIAFIESALDDPEHINIEGYSEKLEIKVDNLIKDVSKLLSTAENGKIIREGINTVIIGKPNAGKSSLLNILAGEEKAIVTNIAGTTRDILEENIRLHGISLHVIDTAGIRSTEDLIEKIGVEKAKKYTKEADLILYVVDSSVPMDENDIEIINMIQDKKCIVLFNKSDLKSKISFNELENKFDNNVIIIKTSTKENTGIEEFENAVKELFFHGEIVTDNEIMITNLRHKEALQEALDSLNQVKRSIEADMPEDFYSIDLMSAYSSLGKIIGEEVEEDLVNEIFSKFCMGK
;
A
#
# COMPACT_ATOMS: atom_id res chain seq x y z
N MET A 1 21.23 -16.45 -11.52
CA MET A 1 20.37 -15.39 -12.15
C MET A 1 20.03 -15.84 -13.57
N ARG A 2 18.75 -15.75 -13.96
CA ARG A 2 18.37 -15.94 -15.37
C ARG A 2 18.92 -14.75 -16.16
N THR A 3 19.72 -15.02 -17.19
CA THR A 3 20.31 -13.98 -18.07
C THR A 3 19.46 -13.72 -19.31
N ASP A 4 18.23 -14.25 -19.33
CA ASP A 4 17.30 -14.16 -20.44
C ASP A 4 16.68 -12.74 -20.56
N THR A 5 16.30 -12.39 -21.77
CA THR A 5 15.63 -11.12 -22.07
C THR A 5 14.13 -11.31 -21.94
N ILE A 6 13.47 -10.43 -21.20
CA ILE A 6 12.03 -10.42 -20.93
C ILE A 6 11.31 -9.29 -21.63
N ALA A 7 10.04 -9.51 -21.93
CA ALA A 7 9.16 -8.50 -22.51
C ALA A 7 7.76 -8.56 -21.93
N ALA A 8 7.12 -7.40 -21.76
CA ALA A 8 5.71 -7.28 -21.40
C ALA A 8 5.10 -5.97 -21.88
N ILE A 9 3.77 -5.92 -21.93
CA ILE A 9 3.02 -4.66 -22.08
C ILE A 9 3.08 -3.94 -20.74
N ALA A 10 3.58 -2.71 -20.73
CA ALA A 10 3.81 -1.88 -19.54
C ALA A 10 2.69 -0.85 -19.27
N THR A 11 1.73 -0.70 -20.19
CA THR A 11 0.55 0.16 -20.05
C THR A 11 -0.72 -0.68 -19.79
N ALA A 12 -1.79 -0.01 -19.36
CA ALA A 12 -3.07 -0.68 -19.15
C ALA A 12 -3.58 -1.34 -20.46
N MET A 13 -4.19 -2.52 -20.33
CA MET A 13 -4.78 -3.29 -21.43
C MET A 13 -6.16 -2.72 -21.81
N SER A 14 -6.16 -1.50 -22.31
CA SER A 14 -7.35 -0.78 -22.77
C SER A 14 -7.00 0.04 -24.01
N ASN A 15 -8.00 0.37 -24.85
CA ASN A 15 -7.77 1.25 -25.97
C ASN A 15 -7.37 2.65 -25.51
N SER A 16 -6.20 3.09 -25.91
CA SER A 16 -5.60 4.38 -25.54
C SER A 16 -4.84 4.99 -26.72
N GLY A 17 -4.37 6.21 -26.59
CA GLY A 17 -3.53 6.84 -27.65
C GLY A 17 -2.15 6.20 -27.78
N ILE A 18 -1.60 5.65 -26.70
CA ILE A 18 -0.25 5.07 -26.65
C ILE A 18 -0.27 3.77 -25.86
N GLY A 19 0.43 2.75 -26.38
CA GLY A 19 0.79 1.53 -25.66
C GLY A 19 2.30 1.39 -25.58
N ILE A 20 2.81 0.77 -24.52
CA ILE A 20 4.25 0.57 -24.31
C ILE A 20 4.53 -0.92 -24.12
N ILE A 21 5.41 -1.46 -24.97
CA ILE A 21 6.03 -2.76 -24.76
C ILE A 21 7.43 -2.55 -24.21
N ARG A 22 7.71 -3.08 -23.02
CA ARG A 22 9.01 -2.99 -22.37
C ARG A 22 9.78 -4.29 -22.58
N VAL A 23 11.06 -4.17 -22.95
CA VAL A 23 11.98 -5.30 -23.18
C VAL A 23 13.22 -5.04 -22.34
N SER A 24 13.62 -5.97 -21.47
CA SER A 24 14.80 -5.84 -20.58
C SER A 24 15.65 -7.09 -20.61
N GLY A 25 16.95 -6.92 -20.61
CA GLY A 25 17.95 -8.00 -20.62
C GLY A 25 19.07 -7.75 -21.61
N GLY A 26 20.12 -8.59 -21.57
CA GLY A 26 21.32 -8.39 -22.35
C GLY A 26 21.14 -8.37 -23.88
N GLU A 27 20.10 -9.02 -24.41
CA GLU A 27 19.78 -9.05 -25.84
C GLU A 27 18.65 -8.09 -26.25
N SER A 28 18.12 -7.27 -25.33
CA SER A 28 16.93 -6.43 -25.55
C SER A 28 17.08 -5.49 -26.74
N ILE A 29 18.21 -4.79 -26.85
CA ILE A 29 18.48 -3.86 -27.96
C ILE A 29 18.59 -4.64 -29.27
N LYS A 30 19.27 -5.78 -29.29
CA LYS A 30 19.45 -6.60 -30.49
C LYS A 30 18.13 -7.22 -30.98
N ILE A 31 17.30 -7.72 -30.05
CA ILE A 31 15.97 -8.25 -30.38
C ILE A 31 15.12 -7.17 -31.03
N VAL A 32 15.04 -5.98 -30.42
CA VAL A 32 14.21 -4.90 -30.96
C VAL A 32 14.81 -4.34 -32.26
N ASP A 33 16.15 -4.24 -32.40
CA ASP A 33 16.80 -3.82 -33.64
C ASP A 33 16.49 -4.76 -34.81
N SER A 34 16.27 -6.06 -34.55
CA SER A 34 15.91 -7.03 -35.60
C SER A 34 14.56 -6.72 -36.24
N ILE A 35 13.62 -6.17 -35.52
CA ILE A 35 12.24 -5.86 -35.94
C ILE A 35 11.98 -4.38 -36.20
N TYR A 36 12.86 -3.49 -35.74
CA TYR A 36 12.75 -2.03 -35.93
C TYR A 36 13.49 -1.57 -37.16
N ARG A 37 12.95 -0.54 -37.82
CA ARG A 37 13.60 0.21 -38.89
C ARG A 37 13.38 1.72 -38.69
N ASP A 38 14.41 2.51 -38.93
CA ASP A 38 14.30 3.97 -38.97
C ASP A 38 13.49 4.45 -40.19
N LYS A 39 13.29 5.75 -40.31
CA LYS A 39 12.62 6.38 -41.46
C LYS A 39 13.26 6.08 -42.83
N ASN A 40 14.51 5.60 -42.85
CA ASN A 40 15.24 5.19 -44.05
C ASN A 40 15.29 3.65 -44.19
N HIS A 41 14.46 2.91 -43.44
CA HIS A 41 14.37 1.45 -43.39
C HIS A 41 15.68 0.74 -42.96
N LYS A 42 16.51 1.41 -42.13
CA LYS A 42 17.79 0.86 -41.64
C LYS A 42 17.65 0.36 -40.21
N LYS A 43 18.41 -0.71 -39.88
CA LYS A 43 18.62 -1.19 -38.50
C LYS A 43 19.69 -0.35 -37.85
N VAL A 44 19.41 0.34 -36.77
CA VAL A 44 20.29 1.36 -36.20
C VAL A 44 20.27 1.46 -34.67
N LEU A 45 19.41 0.72 -33.97
CA LEU A 45 19.23 0.87 -32.49
C LEU A 45 20.51 0.57 -31.71
N MET A 46 21.31 -0.40 -32.16
CA MET A 46 22.61 -0.73 -31.55
C MET A 46 23.58 0.44 -31.47
N ASN A 47 23.49 1.38 -32.42
CA ASN A 47 24.41 2.51 -32.54
C ASN A 47 23.96 3.74 -31.72
N PHE A 48 22.73 3.74 -31.16
CA PHE A 48 22.20 4.89 -30.46
C PHE A 48 22.76 4.98 -29.03
N LYS A 49 22.81 6.22 -28.54
CA LYS A 49 23.21 6.51 -27.16
C LYS A 49 22.11 6.08 -26.20
N SER A 50 22.50 5.80 -24.96
CA SER A 50 21.53 5.59 -23.88
C SER A 50 20.68 6.84 -23.65
N ASN A 51 19.44 6.62 -23.19
CA ASN A 51 18.46 7.66 -22.85
C ASN A 51 18.07 8.54 -24.06
N THR A 52 17.87 7.90 -25.21
CA THR A 52 17.42 8.56 -26.45
C THR A 52 16.16 7.89 -26.99
N ILE A 53 15.34 8.68 -27.71
CA ILE A 53 14.08 8.24 -28.32
C ILE A 53 14.21 8.38 -29.83
N HIS A 54 13.75 7.36 -30.56
CA HIS A 54 13.91 7.25 -32.00
C HIS A 54 12.59 6.89 -32.66
N TYR A 55 12.23 7.66 -33.67
CA TYR A 55 11.09 7.43 -34.54
C TYR A 55 11.40 6.36 -35.58
N GLY A 56 10.45 5.49 -35.87
CA GLY A 56 10.55 4.45 -36.89
C GLY A 56 9.34 3.54 -36.95
N PHE A 57 9.55 2.32 -37.41
CA PHE A 57 8.50 1.34 -37.70
C PHE A 57 8.89 -0.02 -37.14
N ILE A 58 7.89 -0.79 -36.68
CA ILE A 58 8.02 -2.23 -36.35
C ILE A 58 7.60 -3.04 -37.57
N PHE A 59 8.38 -4.08 -37.84
CA PHE A 59 8.16 -5.00 -38.95
C PHE A 59 7.97 -6.44 -38.47
N ASP A 60 7.08 -7.18 -39.13
CA ASP A 60 7.00 -8.65 -39.09
C ASP A 60 7.39 -9.15 -40.47
N GLY A 61 8.64 -9.59 -40.63
CA GLY A 61 9.23 -9.83 -41.96
C GLY A 61 9.34 -8.55 -42.76
N GLU A 62 8.56 -8.45 -43.86
CA GLU A 62 8.51 -7.25 -44.74
C GLU A 62 7.26 -6.39 -44.48
N GLU A 63 6.31 -6.86 -43.65
CA GLU A 63 5.10 -6.13 -43.34
C GLU A 63 5.33 -5.08 -42.23
N ILE A 64 4.89 -3.84 -42.47
CA ILE A 64 4.87 -2.79 -41.45
C ILE A 64 3.71 -3.07 -40.51
N VAL A 65 4.02 -3.23 -39.22
CA VAL A 65 3.04 -3.53 -38.17
C VAL A 65 2.53 -2.27 -37.52
N ASP A 66 3.45 -1.34 -37.18
CA ASP A 66 3.08 -0.06 -36.60
C ASP A 66 4.20 0.98 -36.76
N GLU A 67 3.80 2.24 -36.67
CA GLU A 67 4.68 3.41 -36.56
C GLU A 67 4.93 3.67 -35.05
N VAL A 68 6.18 3.77 -34.65
CA VAL A 68 6.56 3.74 -33.22
C VAL A 68 7.62 4.78 -32.88
N MET A 69 7.70 5.08 -31.58
CA MET A 69 8.85 5.72 -30.96
C MET A 69 9.55 4.73 -30.03
N VAL A 70 10.84 4.49 -30.24
CA VAL A 70 11.59 3.51 -29.44
C VAL A 70 12.57 4.24 -28.52
N SER A 71 12.45 3.98 -27.22
CA SER A 71 13.37 4.49 -26.20
C SER A 71 14.45 3.44 -25.91
N VAL A 72 15.73 3.84 -25.92
CA VAL A 72 16.87 2.97 -25.64
C VAL A 72 17.55 3.42 -24.36
N MET A 73 17.65 2.51 -23.39
CA MET A 73 18.31 2.71 -22.09
C MET A 73 19.37 1.63 -21.91
N LYS A 74 20.64 1.99 -21.90
CA LYS A 74 21.74 1.04 -21.71
C LYS A 74 22.13 0.93 -20.24
N LYS A 75 22.53 -0.26 -19.83
CA LYS A 75 23.03 -0.55 -18.49
C LYS A 75 24.20 0.39 -18.12
N PRO A 76 24.33 0.82 -16.84
CA PRO A 76 23.41 0.54 -15.73
C PRO A 76 22.23 1.52 -15.63
N ASN A 77 22.10 2.46 -16.57
CA ASN A 77 21.19 3.61 -16.52
C ASN A 77 19.77 3.24 -17.04
N SER A 78 19.15 2.23 -16.46
CA SER A 78 17.78 1.79 -16.74
C SER A 78 17.05 1.43 -15.44
N PHE A 79 15.77 1.12 -15.53
CA PHE A 79 14.99 0.70 -14.34
C PHE A 79 15.50 -0.61 -13.74
N THR A 80 15.82 -1.58 -14.56
CA THR A 80 16.32 -2.90 -14.14
C THR A 80 17.83 -2.96 -13.98
N THR A 81 18.57 -1.87 -14.30
CA THR A 81 20.02 -1.82 -14.49
C THR A 81 20.55 -2.71 -15.63
N GLU A 82 19.66 -3.29 -16.43
CA GLU A 82 19.97 -4.03 -17.64
C GLU A 82 19.78 -3.14 -18.87
N ASP A 83 20.21 -3.60 -20.05
CA ASP A 83 19.81 -2.95 -21.30
C ASP A 83 18.29 -3.05 -21.44
N THR A 84 17.62 -1.93 -21.64
CA THR A 84 16.15 -1.85 -21.70
C THR A 84 15.74 -1.05 -22.93
N VAL A 85 14.72 -1.56 -23.62
CA VAL A 85 14.08 -0.88 -24.74
C VAL A 85 12.58 -0.76 -24.46
N GLU A 86 12.02 0.42 -24.69
CA GLU A 86 10.57 0.63 -24.68
C GLU A 86 10.08 0.99 -26.07
N ILE A 87 9.13 0.21 -26.59
CA ILE A 87 8.47 0.43 -27.86
C ILE A 87 7.15 1.13 -27.56
N ASN A 88 7.08 2.42 -27.87
CA ASN A 88 5.87 3.22 -27.75
C ASN A 88 5.11 3.12 -29.08
N CYS A 89 4.05 2.36 -29.09
CA CYS A 89 3.18 2.07 -30.24
C CYS A 89 1.80 2.71 -30.07
N HIS A 90 0.92 2.57 -31.05
CA HIS A 90 -0.49 2.88 -30.87
C HIS A 90 -1.12 1.98 -29.79
N GLY A 91 -1.97 2.56 -28.94
CA GLY A 91 -2.51 1.91 -27.73
C GLY A 91 -3.71 1.01 -27.96
N GLY A 92 -3.84 0.42 -29.14
CA GLY A 92 -4.86 -0.60 -29.39
C GLY A 92 -4.45 -1.96 -28.81
N ILE A 93 -5.36 -2.67 -28.17
CA ILE A 93 -5.08 -3.99 -27.55
C ILE A 93 -4.50 -4.98 -28.56
N LEU A 94 -5.05 -5.00 -29.81
CA LEU A 94 -4.62 -5.89 -30.87
C LEU A 94 -3.17 -5.61 -31.29
N ILE A 95 -2.81 -4.34 -31.48
CA ILE A 95 -1.49 -3.95 -31.96
C ILE A 95 -0.41 -4.18 -30.87
N MET A 96 -0.72 -3.88 -29.61
CA MET A 96 0.17 -4.16 -28.49
C MET A 96 0.50 -5.65 -28.36
N ASN A 97 -0.53 -6.52 -28.46
CA ASN A 97 -0.32 -7.97 -28.42
C ASN A 97 0.50 -8.44 -29.62
N ARG A 98 0.21 -7.95 -30.83
CA ARG A 98 0.97 -8.33 -32.02
C ARG A 98 2.45 -7.96 -31.92
N ILE A 99 2.76 -6.75 -31.43
CA ILE A 99 4.16 -6.33 -31.24
C ILE A 99 4.84 -7.19 -30.16
N LEU A 100 4.15 -7.48 -29.05
CA LEU A 100 4.70 -8.36 -28.00
C LEU A 100 5.01 -9.76 -28.56
N GLU A 101 4.08 -10.36 -29.32
CA GLU A 101 4.31 -11.66 -29.99
C GLU A 101 5.52 -11.64 -30.91
N ILE A 102 5.71 -10.58 -31.69
CA ILE A 102 6.87 -10.40 -32.56
C ILE A 102 8.17 -10.32 -31.76
N VAL A 103 8.18 -9.58 -30.64
CA VAL A 103 9.32 -9.48 -29.73
C VAL A 103 9.67 -10.85 -29.13
N ILE A 104 8.67 -11.62 -28.69
CA ILE A 104 8.86 -12.98 -28.14
C ILE A 104 9.39 -13.91 -29.23
N LYS A 105 8.81 -13.89 -30.44
CA LYS A 105 9.28 -14.69 -31.60
C LYS A 105 10.74 -14.41 -31.95
N ASN A 106 11.24 -13.22 -31.67
CA ASN A 106 12.62 -12.82 -31.95
C ASN A 106 13.59 -13.05 -30.76
N GLY A 107 13.15 -13.76 -29.69
CA GLY A 107 14.05 -14.29 -28.67
C GLY A 107 13.87 -13.72 -27.26
N ALA A 108 12.91 -12.84 -27.02
CA ALA A 108 12.50 -12.49 -25.66
C ALA A 108 11.56 -13.55 -25.09
N ARG A 109 11.51 -13.65 -23.77
CA ARG A 109 10.49 -14.38 -23.02
C ARG A 109 9.46 -13.42 -22.46
N MET A 110 8.23 -13.87 -22.27
CA MET A 110 7.25 -13.12 -21.53
C MET A 110 7.71 -12.93 -20.08
N ALA A 111 7.58 -11.73 -19.57
CA ALA A 111 7.92 -11.43 -18.17
C ALA A 111 6.90 -12.04 -17.22
N ASP A 112 7.35 -12.50 -16.06
CA ASP A 112 6.50 -12.84 -14.95
C ASP A 112 5.94 -11.56 -14.27
N PRO A 113 4.82 -11.62 -13.51
CA PRO A 113 4.35 -10.50 -12.72
C PRO A 113 5.47 -9.92 -11.84
N GLY A 114 5.63 -8.60 -11.82
CA GLY A 114 6.66 -7.91 -11.03
C GLY A 114 8.11 -8.15 -11.44
N GLU A 115 8.39 -8.86 -12.54
CA GLU A 115 9.76 -9.29 -12.85
C GLU A 115 10.72 -8.14 -13.12
N PHE A 116 10.29 -7.03 -13.70
CA PHE A 116 11.17 -5.87 -13.92
C PHE A 116 11.60 -5.24 -12.58
N THR A 117 10.68 -5.10 -11.62
CA THR A 117 10.98 -4.58 -10.29
C THR A 117 11.83 -5.58 -9.49
N LYS A 118 11.56 -6.88 -9.63
CA LYS A 118 12.38 -7.94 -9.05
C LYS A 118 13.82 -7.88 -9.57
N ARG A 119 14.04 -7.66 -10.87
CA ARG A 119 15.39 -7.49 -11.44
C ARG A 119 16.06 -6.21 -10.93
N ALA A 120 15.32 -5.10 -10.76
CA ALA A 120 15.85 -3.89 -10.13
C ALA A 120 16.33 -4.15 -8.70
N PHE A 121 15.58 -4.93 -7.91
CA PHE A 121 15.96 -5.38 -6.57
C PHE A 121 17.19 -6.31 -6.61
N LEU A 122 17.17 -7.38 -7.40
CA LEU A 122 18.27 -8.35 -7.49
C LEU A 122 19.58 -7.73 -8.01
N ASN A 123 19.48 -6.70 -8.84
CA ASN A 123 20.61 -5.94 -9.35
C ASN A 123 21.06 -4.80 -8.40
N GLY A 124 20.47 -4.69 -7.20
CA GLY A 124 20.86 -3.74 -6.16
C GLY A 124 20.54 -2.28 -6.45
N ARG A 125 19.62 -1.99 -7.40
CA ARG A 125 19.18 -0.61 -7.63
C ARG A 125 18.23 -0.10 -6.56
N ILE A 126 17.36 -0.96 -6.10
CA ILE A 126 16.37 -0.71 -5.04
C ILE A 126 16.40 -1.86 -4.06
N ASP A 127 16.06 -1.60 -2.81
CA ASP A 127 15.86 -2.65 -1.82
C ASP A 127 14.38 -3.12 -1.81
N LEU A 128 14.06 -4.09 -0.92
CA LEU A 128 12.72 -4.69 -0.92
C LEU A 128 11.65 -3.69 -0.48
N SER A 129 11.97 -2.81 0.49
CA SER A 129 11.03 -1.77 0.95
C SER A 129 10.73 -0.75 -0.15
N GLU A 130 11.74 -0.38 -0.94
CA GLU A 130 11.58 0.51 -2.09
C GLU A 130 10.83 -0.17 -3.24
N ALA A 131 11.05 -1.48 -3.45
CA ALA A 131 10.30 -2.27 -4.43
C ALA A 131 8.80 -2.31 -4.08
N GLU A 132 8.44 -2.57 -2.82
CA GLU A 132 7.06 -2.53 -2.35
C GLU A 132 6.44 -1.13 -2.54
N ALA A 133 7.20 -0.06 -2.31
CA ALA A 133 6.74 1.31 -2.54
C ALA A 133 6.37 1.60 -4.01
N VAL A 134 6.99 0.92 -4.99
CA VAL A 134 6.58 1.03 -6.41
C VAL A 134 5.13 0.58 -6.59
N MET A 135 4.72 -0.50 -5.93
CA MET A 135 3.34 -0.98 -5.99
C MET A 135 2.39 -0.07 -5.23
N ASP A 136 2.80 0.39 -4.05
CA ASP A 136 2.00 1.29 -3.23
C ASP A 136 1.71 2.62 -3.96
N ILE A 137 2.66 3.15 -4.75
CA ILE A 137 2.44 4.33 -5.60
C ILE A 137 1.37 4.06 -6.67
N ILE A 138 1.40 2.88 -7.30
CA ILE A 138 0.46 2.51 -8.36
C ILE A 138 -0.96 2.30 -7.81
N SER A 139 -1.05 1.70 -6.63
CA SER A 139 -2.32 1.39 -5.97
C SER A 139 -2.83 2.49 -5.03
N SER A 140 -2.10 3.58 -4.88
CA SER A 140 -2.50 4.68 -3.99
C SER A 140 -3.84 5.29 -4.40
N GLU A 141 -4.78 5.31 -3.49
CA GLU A 141 -6.13 5.85 -3.71
C GLU A 141 -6.33 7.26 -3.12
N ASN A 142 -5.35 7.73 -2.32
CA ASN A 142 -5.37 9.06 -1.71
C ASN A 142 -3.99 9.71 -1.67
N ASP A 143 -3.95 11.03 -1.49
CA ASP A 143 -2.72 11.82 -1.51
C ASP A 143 -1.75 11.48 -0.37
N MET A 144 -2.25 11.07 0.79
CA MET A 144 -1.40 10.69 1.93
C MET A 144 -0.68 9.38 1.65
N ALA A 145 -1.39 8.37 1.12
CA ALA A 145 -0.79 7.11 0.69
C ALA A 145 0.28 7.36 -0.39
N LEU A 146 -0.04 8.16 -1.41
CA LEU A 146 0.90 8.50 -2.48
C LEU A 146 2.15 9.20 -1.94
N LYS A 147 2.00 10.23 -1.10
CA LYS A 147 3.14 10.95 -0.50
C LYS A 147 4.02 10.03 0.34
N ASN A 148 3.42 9.16 1.15
CA ASN A 148 4.16 8.21 1.97
C ASN A 148 4.93 7.19 1.11
N SER A 149 4.28 6.63 0.08
CA SER A 149 4.91 5.69 -0.85
C SER A 149 6.07 6.33 -1.63
N ILE A 150 5.96 7.61 -2.01
CA ILE A 150 7.07 8.36 -2.63
C ILE A 150 8.24 8.53 -1.65
N LYS A 151 7.99 8.83 -0.37
CA LYS A 151 9.04 8.91 0.65
C LYS A 151 9.74 7.56 0.83
N GLN A 152 8.97 6.49 0.92
CA GLN A 152 9.50 5.12 1.04
C GLN A 152 10.33 4.74 -0.19
N LEU A 153 9.86 5.03 -1.42
CA LEU A 153 10.64 4.82 -2.66
C LEU A 153 11.96 5.63 -2.69
N ARG A 154 12.03 6.74 -1.95
CA ARG A 154 13.25 7.55 -1.79
C ARG A 154 14.14 7.07 -0.65
N GLY A 155 13.86 5.92 -0.05
CA GLY A 155 14.69 5.28 0.95
C GLY A 155 14.40 5.68 2.40
N SER A 156 13.33 6.41 2.72
CA SER A 156 13.08 6.88 4.10
C SER A 156 13.02 5.75 5.13
N VAL A 157 12.38 4.63 4.80
CA VAL A 157 12.34 3.43 5.65
C VAL A 157 13.69 2.72 5.63
N SER A 158 14.24 2.50 4.44
CA SER A 158 15.54 1.86 4.22
C SER A 158 16.66 2.50 5.02
N ASP A 159 16.82 3.82 4.91
CA ASP A 159 17.86 4.57 5.59
C ASP A 159 17.72 4.47 7.12
N LYS A 160 16.50 4.57 7.65
CA LYS A 160 16.28 4.43 9.10
C LYS A 160 16.61 3.02 9.58
N ILE A 161 16.20 1.98 8.85
CA ILE A 161 16.52 0.58 9.19
C ILE A 161 18.02 0.33 9.10
N LYS A 162 18.70 0.80 8.04
CA LYS A 162 20.16 0.67 7.90
C LYS A 162 20.91 1.36 9.03
N ASN A 163 20.46 2.53 9.47
CA ASN A 163 21.06 3.22 10.61
C ASN A 163 20.93 2.42 11.91
N ILE A 164 19.74 1.92 12.23
CA ILE A 164 19.52 1.07 13.42
C ILE A 164 20.39 -0.19 13.34
N ARG A 165 20.41 -0.86 12.19
CA ARG A 165 21.26 -2.06 11.98
C ARG A 165 22.76 -1.74 12.12
N SER A 166 23.18 -0.59 11.63
CA SER A 166 24.59 -0.14 11.76
C SER A 166 25.01 0.04 13.23
N GLU A 167 24.12 0.53 14.09
CA GLU A 167 24.35 0.63 15.51
C GLU A 167 24.44 -0.76 16.17
N ILE A 168 23.49 -1.65 15.83
CA ILE A 168 23.46 -3.02 16.38
C ILE A 168 24.73 -3.81 15.97
N ILE A 169 25.11 -3.81 14.69
CA ILE A 169 26.27 -4.58 14.23
C ILE A 169 27.58 -4.07 14.83
N TYR A 170 27.66 -2.76 15.12
CA TYR A 170 28.80 -2.20 15.83
C TYR A 170 28.94 -2.79 17.24
N GLU A 171 27.84 -2.92 18.00
CA GLU A 171 27.86 -3.49 19.33
C GLU A 171 28.17 -5.00 19.31
N ILE A 172 27.60 -5.73 18.33
CA ILE A 172 27.92 -7.15 18.12
C ILE A 172 29.43 -7.31 17.86
N ALA A 173 29.97 -6.55 16.91
CA ALA A 173 31.38 -6.61 16.56
C ALA A 173 32.29 -6.27 17.76
N PHE A 174 31.92 -5.32 18.61
CA PHE A 174 32.63 -4.99 19.83
C PHE A 174 32.64 -6.15 20.84
N ILE A 175 31.46 -6.76 21.11
CA ILE A 175 31.30 -7.90 22.00
C ILE A 175 32.15 -9.09 21.51
N GLU A 176 32.02 -9.47 20.25
CA GLU A 176 32.76 -10.58 19.65
C GLU A 176 34.29 -10.32 19.74
N SER A 177 34.73 -9.09 19.43
CA SER A 177 36.14 -8.75 19.53
C SER A 177 36.65 -8.82 20.97
N ALA A 178 35.86 -8.44 21.97
CA ALA A 178 36.21 -8.51 23.36
C ALA A 178 36.26 -9.94 23.91
N LEU A 179 35.38 -10.81 23.41
CA LEU A 179 35.41 -12.23 23.75
C LEU A 179 36.61 -12.96 23.13
N ASP A 180 37.01 -12.57 21.91
CA ASP A 180 38.15 -13.16 21.20
C ASP A 180 39.51 -12.70 21.79
N ASP A 181 39.62 -11.45 22.26
CA ASP A 181 40.85 -10.88 22.77
C ASP A 181 40.64 -10.16 24.11
N PRO A 182 40.34 -10.90 25.20
CA PRO A 182 40.01 -10.32 26.51
C PRO A 182 41.21 -9.70 27.20
N GLU A 183 42.45 -9.99 26.72
CA GLU A 183 43.66 -9.40 27.31
C GLU A 183 43.88 -7.94 26.86
N HIS A 184 43.36 -7.56 25.67
CA HIS A 184 43.57 -6.24 25.09
C HIS A 184 42.32 -5.37 25.06
N ILE A 185 41.12 -5.97 25.12
CA ILE A 185 39.82 -5.26 25.06
C ILE A 185 39.12 -5.37 26.43
N ASN A 186 39.10 -4.25 27.17
CA ASN A 186 38.43 -4.20 28.46
C ASN A 186 36.92 -4.01 28.29
N ILE A 187 36.14 -4.93 28.83
CA ILE A 187 34.68 -4.93 28.80
C ILE A 187 34.06 -4.41 30.12
N GLU A 188 34.88 -4.01 31.10
CA GLU A 188 34.40 -3.51 32.38
C GLU A 188 33.54 -2.24 32.21
N GLY A 189 32.31 -2.25 32.77
CA GLY A 189 31.36 -1.15 32.64
C GLY A 189 30.76 -1.02 31.24
N TYR A 190 30.88 -2.08 30.42
CA TYR A 190 30.26 -2.08 29.06
C TYR A 190 28.77 -2.31 29.14
N SER A 191 28.27 -3.15 30.04
CA SER A 191 26.84 -3.46 30.18
C SER A 191 26.00 -2.21 30.41
N GLU A 192 26.45 -1.26 31.24
CA GLU A 192 25.71 -0.02 31.47
C GLU A 192 25.72 0.91 30.23
N LYS A 193 26.78 0.87 29.43
CA LYS A 193 26.85 1.64 28.18
C LYS A 193 25.97 1.01 27.12
N LEU A 194 25.94 -0.32 27.03
CA LEU A 194 25.11 -1.07 26.13
C LEU A 194 23.62 -0.86 26.46
N GLU A 195 23.27 -0.87 27.77
CA GLU A 195 21.88 -0.62 28.21
C GLU A 195 21.33 0.70 27.67
N ILE A 196 22.08 1.79 27.78
CA ILE A 196 21.70 3.11 27.26
C ILE A 196 21.47 3.06 25.74
N LYS A 197 22.34 2.35 25.00
CA LYS A 197 22.20 2.20 23.55
C LYS A 197 20.98 1.35 23.18
N VAL A 198 20.78 0.25 23.88
CA VAL A 198 19.62 -0.62 23.70
C VAL A 198 18.31 0.13 23.97
N ASP A 199 18.26 0.95 25.03
CA ASP A 199 17.10 1.79 25.32
C ASP A 199 16.78 2.79 24.19
N ASN A 200 17.82 3.38 23.57
CA ASN A 200 17.63 4.24 22.41
C ASN A 200 17.14 3.46 21.18
N LEU A 201 17.69 2.28 20.92
CA LEU A 201 17.23 1.40 19.83
C LEU A 201 15.77 0.95 20.04
N ILE A 202 15.41 0.55 21.27
CA ILE A 202 14.01 0.21 21.64
C ILE A 202 13.09 1.40 21.37
N LYS A 203 13.49 2.60 21.77
CA LYS A 203 12.71 3.83 21.52
C LYS A 203 12.51 4.09 20.02
N ASP A 204 13.57 3.96 19.23
CA ASP A 204 13.53 4.19 17.79
C ASP A 204 12.64 3.16 17.06
N VAL A 205 12.78 1.87 17.40
CA VAL A 205 11.95 0.80 16.82
C VAL A 205 10.49 0.94 17.27
N SER A 206 10.25 1.23 18.57
CA SER A 206 8.89 1.46 19.09
C SER A 206 8.21 2.65 18.41
N LYS A 207 8.95 3.71 18.12
CA LYS A 207 8.44 4.87 17.39
C LYS A 207 7.99 4.49 15.97
N LEU A 208 8.79 3.72 15.24
CA LEU A 208 8.39 3.21 13.92
C LEU A 208 7.15 2.32 14.03
N LEU A 209 7.13 1.41 15.00
CA LEU A 209 6.04 0.47 15.20
C LEU A 209 4.72 1.19 15.55
N SER A 210 4.76 2.27 16.34
CA SER A 210 3.57 3.06 16.68
C SER A 210 2.88 3.70 15.48
N THR A 211 3.62 3.92 14.38
CA THR A 211 3.05 4.47 13.13
C THR A 211 2.31 3.44 12.29
N ALA A 212 2.48 2.13 12.59
CA ALA A 212 2.03 1.06 11.70
C ALA A 212 0.50 0.95 11.59
N GLU A 213 -0.25 1.25 12.64
CA GLU A 213 -1.72 1.21 12.59
C GLU A 213 -2.26 2.33 11.69
N ASN A 214 -1.77 3.56 11.88
CA ASN A 214 -2.12 4.70 11.05
C ASN A 214 -1.68 4.49 9.60
N GLY A 215 -0.49 3.94 9.40
CA GLY A 215 0.04 3.63 8.08
C GLY A 215 -0.81 2.61 7.31
N LYS A 216 -1.29 1.57 7.98
CA LYS A 216 -2.22 0.61 7.39
C LYS A 216 -3.51 1.28 6.92
N ILE A 217 -4.12 2.12 7.77
CA ILE A 217 -5.37 2.84 7.46
C ILE A 217 -5.17 3.79 6.26
N ILE A 218 -4.04 4.48 6.20
CA ILE A 218 -3.73 5.38 5.07
C ILE A 218 -3.57 4.59 3.77
N ARG A 219 -2.92 3.43 3.81
CA ARG A 219 -2.67 2.58 2.63
C ARG A 219 -3.93 1.88 2.16
N GLU A 220 -4.62 1.20 3.06
CA GLU A 220 -5.73 0.29 2.76
C GLU A 220 -7.11 0.98 2.82
N GLY A 221 -7.16 2.23 3.33
CA GLY A 221 -8.44 2.90 3.60
C GLY A 221 -9.16 2.30 4.81
N ILE A 222 -10.40 2.78 5.04
CA ILE A 222 -11.27 2.37 6.13
C ILE A 222 -12.47 1.64 5.53
N ASN A 223 -12.58 0.34 5.77
CA ASN A 223 -13.77 -0.43 5.40
C ASN A 223 -14.97 0.05 6.21
N THR A 224 -15.91 0.69 5.54
CA THR A 224 -17.01 1.41 6.17
C THR A 224 -18.35 0.80 5.78
N VAL A 225 -19.21 0.57 6.74
CA VAL A 225 -20.59 0.10 6.52
C VAL A 225 -21.56 1.18 6.98
N ILE A 226 -22.53 1.53 6.11
CA ILE A 226 -23.59 2.48 6.44
C ILE A 226 -24.86 1.70 6.78
N ILE A 227 -25.34 1.80 8.01
CA ILE A 227 -26.53 1.11 8.50
C ILE A 227 -27.57 2.11 8.99
N GLY A 228 -28.80 1.66 9.10
CA GLY A 228 -29.95 2.49 9.58
C GLY A 228 -31.24 2.08 8.91
N LYS A 229 -32.37 2.52 9.44
CA LYS A 229 -33.71 2.19 8.93
C LYS A 229 -33.93 2.67 7.49
N PRO A 230 -34.90 2.12 6.77
CA PRO A 230 -35.35 2.67 5.49
C PRO A 230 -35.66 4.16 5.64
N ASN A 231 -35.32 4.97 4.62
CA ASN A 231 -35.55 6.41 4.58
C ASN A 231 -34.86 7.25 5.69
N ALA A 232 -33.92 6.70 6.43
CA ALA A 232 -33.10 7.45 7.42
C ALA A 232 -32.15 8.46 6.76
N GLY A 233 -31.92 8.37 5.44
CA GLY A 233 -31.06 9.27 4.69
C GLY A 233 -29.72 8.70 4.27
N LYS A 234 -29.55 7.35 4.31
CA LYS A 234 -28.31 6.66 3.94
C LYS A 234 -27.83 6.98 2.52
N SER A 235 -28.73 6.85 1.53
CA SER A 235 -28.41 7.16 0.11
C SER A 235 -28.11 8.65 -0.10
N SER A 236 -28.78 9.54 0.63
CA SER A 236 -28.51 10.98 0.57
C SER A 236 -27.14 11.32 1.16
N LEU A 237 -26.80 10.69 2.28
CA LEU A 237 -25.47 10.82 2.89
C LEU A 237 -24.39 10.34 1.93
N LEU A 238 -24.55 9.14 1.35
CA LEU A 238 -23.62 8.58 0.38
C LEU A 238 -23.40 9.52 -0.81
N ASN A 239 -24.48 10.08 -1.35
CA ASN A 239 -24.39 11.01 -2.49
C ASN A 239 -23.67 12.33 -2.13
N ILE A 240 -23.81 12.82 -0.91
CA ILE A 240 -23.08 14.02 -0.44
C ILE A 240 -21.59 13.68 -0.32
N LEU A 241 -21.26 12.61 0.39
CA LEU A 241 -19.89 12.18 0.59
C LEU A 241 -19.17 11.85 -0.74
N ALA A 242 -19.89 11.24 -1.70
CA ALA A 242 -19.36 10.97 -3.04
C ALA A 242 -19.30 12.20 -3.96
N GLY A 243 -20.05 13.26 -3.65
CA GLY A 243 -20.19 14.46 -4.50
C GLY A 243 -19.12 15.52 -4.29
N GLU A 244 -18.48 15.60 -3.13
CA GLU A 244 -17.48 16.62 -2.81
C GLU A 244 -16.11 16.33 -3.47
N GLU A 245 -15.74 15.07 -3.64
CA GLU A 245 -14.58 14.69 -4.48
C GLU A 245 -14.90 13.41 -5.26
N LYS A 246 -15.38 13.56 -6.49
CA LYS A 246 -15.61 12.41 -7.38
C LYS A 246 -14.32 11.62 -7.55
N ALA A 247 -14.20 10.51 -6.83
CA ALA A 247 -13.22 9.49 -7.14
C ALA A 247 -13.44 9.06 -8.59
N ILE A 248 -12.39 9.11 -9.39
CA ILE A 248 -12.36 8.47 -10.70
C ILE A 248 -12.53 6.98 -10.40
N VAL A 249 -13.73 6.45 -10.65
CA VAL A 249 -13.98 5.00 -10.60
C VAL A 249 -13.13 4.39 -11.69
N THR A 250 -11.94 3.92 -11.37
CA THR A 250 -11.16 3.08 -12.25
C THR A 250 -11.79 1.69 -12.19
N ASN A 251 -12.57 1.35 -13.20
CA ASN A 251 -12.94 -0.04 -13.47
C ASN A 251 -11.64 -0.80 -13.80
N ILE A 252 -10.98 -1.34 -12.83
CA ILE A 252 -9.93 -2.33 -13.06
C ILE A 252 -10.66 -3.60 -13.52
N ALA A 253 -10.61 -3.87 -14.82
CA ALA A 253 -11.15 -5.08 -15.40
C ALA A 253 -10.42 -6.29 -14.80
N GLY A 254 -11.07 -7.04 -13.91
CA GLY A 254 -10.51 -8.26 -13.33
C GLY A 254 -11.00 -8.65 -11.95
N THR A 255 -11.67 -7.77 -11.20
CA THR A 255 -12.28 -8.15 -9.92
C THR A 255 -13.74 -8.55 -10.14
N THR A 256 -13.99 -9.81 -9.92
CA THR A 256 -15.25 -10.52 -10.11
C THR A 256 -16.39 -9.90 -9.30
N ARG A 257 -17.48 -9.62 -9.99
CA ARG A 257 -18.92 -9.63 -9.61
C ARG A 257 -19.20 -9.91 -8.13
N ASP A 258 -19.87 -8.97 -7.48
CA ASP A 258 -21.01 -9.12 -6.57
C ASP A 258 -21.06 -8.10 -5.41
N ILE A 259 -20.11 -7.21 -5.24
CA ILE A 259 -20.17 -6.15 -4.21
C ILE A 259 -19.92 -4.81 -4.90
N LEU A 260 -20.92 -3.92 -4.90
CA LEU A 260 -20.72 -2.53 -5.30
C LEU A 260 -20.08 -1.79 -4.13
N GLU A 261 -18.77 -1.58 -4.23
CA GLU A 261 -17.99 -0.75 -3.31
C GLU A 261 -17.90 0.66 -3.88
N GLU A 262 -18.16 1.66 -3.07
CA GLU A 262 -17.90 3.05 -3.41
C GLU A 262 -16.73 3.58 -2.57
N ASN A 263 -15.72 4.12 -3.25
CA ASN A 263 -14.58 4.74 -2.61
C ASN A 263 -14.85 6.23 -2.44
N ILE A 264 -14.90 6.69 -1.20
CA ILE A 264 -15.11 8.09 -0.82
C ILE A 264 -13.80 8.64 -0.27
N ARG A 265 -13.37 9.80 -0.74
CA ARG A 265 -12.19 10.48 -0.22
C ARG A 265 -12.59 11.56 0.77
N LEU A 266 -12.10 11.47 1.99
CA LEU A 266 -12.27 12.48 3.04
C LEU A 266 -10.91 13.04 3.43
N HIS A 267 -10.54 14.23 2.94
CA HIS A 267 -9.31 14.93 3.31
C HIS A 267 -8.04 14.06 3.35
N GLY A 268 -7.88 13.22 2.33
CA GLY A 268 -6.71 12.33 2.22
C GLY A 268 -6.84 10.95 2.89
N ILE A 269 -8.03 10.58 3.35
CA ILE A 269 -8.39 9.25 3.85
C ILE A 269 -9.39 8.64 2.88
N SER A 270 -9.21 7.35 2.52
CA SER A 270 -10.17 6.61 1.71
C SER A 270 -11.14 5.85 2.60
N LEU A 271 -12.46 6.04 2.38
CA LEU A 271 -13.51 5.19 2.96
C LEU A 271 -14.02 4.24 1.88
N HIS A 272 -13.88 2.94 2.11
CA HIS A 272 -14.45 1.90 1.25
C HIS A 272 -15.83 1.52 1.76
N VAL A 273 -16.88 2.09 1.14
CA VAL A 273 -18.26 1.83 1.56
C VAL A 273 -18.75 0.53 0.95
N ILE A 274 -18.98 -0.47 1.79
CA ILE A 274 -19.39 -1.82 1.41
C ILE A 274 -20.92 -1.87 1.24
N ASP A 275 -21.37 -2.61 0.20
CA ASP A 275 -22.79 -2.88 -0.09
C ASP A 275 -23.67 -1.64 -0.42
N THR A 276 -23.19 -0.81 -1.34
CA THR A 276 -23.96 0.33 -1.86
C THR A 276 -25.23 -0.09 -2.64
N ALA A 277 -25.29 -1.32 -3.13
CA ALA A 277 -26.47 -1.87 -3.84
C ALA A 277 -27.71 -1.95 -2.95
N GLY A 278 -27.54 -2.36 -1.69
CA GLY A 278 -28.62 -2.37 -0.69
C GLY A 278 -29.07 -0.96 -0.28
N ILE A 279 -28.21 0.04 -0.45
CA ILE A 279 -28.51 1.44 -0.13
C ILE A 279 -29.28 2.13 -1.27
N ARG A 280 -29.07 1.70 -2.55
CA ARG A 280 -29.66 2.33 -3.75
C ARG A 280 -30.96 1.68 -4.22
N SER A 281 -31.24 0.40 -3.90
CA SER A 281 -32.48 -0.27 -4.30
C SER A 281 -33.62 0.09 -3.37
N THR A 282 -34.60 0.78 -3.90
CA THR A 282 -35.87 1.12 -3.24
C THR A 282 -36.80 -0.10 -3.20
N GLU A 283 -37.44 -0.25 -2.01
CA GLU A 283 -38.71 -0.98 -1.75
C GLU A 283 -38.68 -2.52 -1.69
N ASP A 284 -39.12 -3.04 -0.58
CA ASP A 284 -39.81 -4.31 -0.30
C ASP A 284 -39.06 -5.66 -0.25
N LEU A 285 -37.79 -5.79 -0.64
CA LEU A 285 -37.09 -7.09 -0.56
C LEU A 285 -36.09 -7.20 0.61
N ILE A 286 -35.98 -6.17 1.44
CA ILE A 286 -34.83 -5.93 2.32
C ILE A 286 -35.05 -6.40 3.77
N GLU A 287 -36.26 -6.67 4.22
CA GLU A 287 -36.52 -6.96 5.65
C GLU A 287 -35.95 -8.28 6.19
N LYS A 288 -35.70 -9.30 5.38
CA LYS A 288 -35.13 -10.56 5.87
C LYS A 288 -33.69 -10.85 5.40
N ILE A 289 -33.33 -10.42 4.20
CA ILE A 289 -31.98 -10.64 3.66
C ILE A 289 -31.01 -9.58 4.22
N GLY A 290 -31.52 -8.41 4.64
CA GLY A 290 -30.71 -7.28 5.13
C GLY A 290 -30.04 -7.52 6.48
N VAL A 291 -30.69 -8.16 7.44
CA VAL A 291 -30.16 -8.31 8.82
C VAL A 291 -28.98 -9.30 8.86
N GLU A 292 -29.04 -10.43 8.15
CA GLU A 292 -27.93 -11.38 8.14
C GLU A 292 -26.73 -10.86 7.36
N LYS A 293 -26.94 -10.17 6.24
CA LYS A 293 -25.87 -9.49 5.50
C LYS A 293 -25.27 -8.33 6.30
N ALA A 294 -26.12 -7.52 6.93
CA ALA A 294 -25.65 -6.43 7.82
C ALA A 294 -24.78 -6.98 8.96
N LYS A 295 -25.17 -8.10 9.60
CA LYS A 295 -24.35 -8.77 10.63
C LYS A 295 -23.00 -9.25 10.11
N LYS A 296 -22.94 -9.76 8.87
CA LYS A 296 -21.67 -10.17 8.27
C LYS A 296 -20.75 -8.95 8.01
N TYR A 297 -21.25 -7.93 7.33
CA TYR A 297 -20.45 -6.74 6.99
C TYR A 297 -20.05 -5.93 8.22
N THR A 298 -20.90 -5.86 9.24
CA THR A 298 -20.57 -5.21 10.51
C THR A 298 -19.42 -5.89 11.25
N LYS A 299 -19.23 -7.22 11.05
CA LYS A 299 -18.07 -7.94 11.63
C LYS A 299 -16.76 -7.60 10.93
N GLU A 300 -16.80 -7.37 9.63
CA GLU A 300 -15.63 -7.14 8.77
C GLU A 300 -15.28 -5.64 8.65
N ALA A 301 -16.21 -4.73 9.02
CA ALA A 301 -16.02 -3.29 8.94
C ALA A 301 -15.06 -2.75 10.01
N ASP A 302 -14.22 -1.79 9.60
CA ASP A 302 -13.37 -0.99 10.48
C ASP A 302 -14.16 0.17 11.11
N LEU A 303 -15.17 0.71 10.38
CA LEU A 303 -16.05 1.79 10.81
C LEU A 303 -17.50 1.50 10.48
N ILE A 304 -18.38 1.79 11.42
CA ILE A 304 -19.82 1.74 11.22
C ILE A 304 -20.39 3.15 11.27
N LEU A 305 -21.12 3.53 10.23
CA LEU A 305 -21.92 4.75 10.19
C LEU A 305 -23.39 4.39 10.43
N TYR A 306 -23.89 4.67 11.62
CA TYR A 306 -25.29 4.45 11.95
C TYR A 306 -26.10 5.73 11.71
N VAL A 307 -26.96 5.74 10.68
CA VAL A 307 -27.80 6.87 10.33
C VAL A 307 -29.18 6.74 10.98
N VAL A 308 -29.49 7.66 11.88
CA VAL A 308 -30.75 7.71 12.64
C VAL A 308 -31.60 8.87 12.17
N ASP A 309 -32.88 8.60 11.80
CA ASP A 309 -33.86 9.63 11.49
C ASP A 309 -34.40 10.26 12.78
N SER A 310 -33.98 11.47 13.12
CA SER A 310 -34.41 12.17 14.31
C SER A 310 -35.89 12.54 14.33
N SER A 311 -36.55 12.55 13.17
CA SER A 311 -37.96 12.97 13.03
C SER A 311 -38.99 11.87 13.32
N VAL A 312 -38.52 10.62 13.54
CA VAL A 312 -39.38 9.47 13.90
C VAL A 312 -38.98 8.90 15.26
N PRO A 313 -39.89 8.32 16.05
CA PRO A 313 -39.53 7.68 17.30
C PRO A 313 -38.66 6.46 17.10
N MET A 314 -37.83 6.14 18.09
CA MET A 314 -37.10 4.87 18.13
C MET A 314 -38.06 3.67 18.26
N ASP A 315 -37.71 2.57 17.61
CA ASP A 315 -38.43 1.33 17.66
C ASP A 315 -37.51 0.13 17.95
N GLU A 316 -38.05 -1.09 17.91
CA GLU A 316 -37.30 -2.33 18.18
C GLU A 316 -36.15 -2.55 17.21
N ASN A 317 -36.27 -2.11 15.95
CA ASN A 317 -35.22 -2.22 14.95
C ASN A 317 -34.00 -1.36 15.30
N ASP A 318 -34.23 -0.14 15.83
CA ASP A 318 -33.15 0.72 16.29
C ASP A 318 -32.40 0.06 17.46
N ILE A 319 -33.13 -0.56 18.37
CA ILE A 319 -32.53 -1.28 19.51
C ILE A 319 -31.69 -2.49 19.04
N GLU A 320 -32.20 -3.25 18.06
CA GLU A 320 -31.44 -4.37 17.48
C GLU A 320 -30.13 -3.89 16.81
N ILE A 321 -30.19 -2.80 16.04
CA ILE A 321 -29.02 -2.19 15.40
C ILE A 321 -28.03 -1.74 16.48
N ILE A 322 -28.46 -1.01 17.50
CA ILE A 322 -27.61 -0.51 18.59
C ILE A 322 -26.89 -1.67 19.28
N ASN A 323 -27.62 -2.74 19.63
CA ASN A 323 -27.03 -3.92 20.27
C ASN A 323 -25.98 -4.61 19.38
N MET A 324 -26.11 -4.54 18.07
CA MET A 324 -25.18 -5.15 17.11
C MET A 324 -23.87 -4.39 16.99
N ILE A 325 -23.86 -3.08 17.27
CA ILE A 325 -22.72 -2.18 17.00
C ILE A 325 -21.99 -1.70 18.25
N GLN A 326 -22.43 -2.06 19.46
CA GLN A 326 -21.88 -1.55 20.73
C GLN A 326 -20.37 -1.76 20.88
N ASP A 327 -19.84 -2.90 20.42
CA ASP A 327 -18.42 -3.27 20.55
C ASP A 327 -17.57 -2.81 19.35
N LYS A 328 -18.11 -1.95 18.48
CA LYS A 328 -17.45 -1.54 17.24
C LYS A 328 -17.13 -0.04 17.20
N LYS A 329 -16.10 0.33 16.44
CA LYS A 329 -15.87 1.75 16.12
C LYS A 329 -17.07 2.25 15.34
N CYS A 330 -17.85 3.14 15.93
CA CYS A 330 -19.11 3.62 15.38
C CYS A 330 -19.23 5.14 15.49
N ILE A 331 -19.73 5.76 14.41
CA ILE A 331 -20.18 7.14 14.41
C ILE A 331 -21.69 7.13 14.14
N VAL A 332 -22.45 7.73 15.03
CA VAL A 332 -23.91 7.86 14.90
C VAL A 332 -24.23 9.21 14.28
N LEU A 333 -24.88 9.19 13.13
CA LEU A 333 -25.34 10.38 12.43
C LEU A 333 -26.82 10.60 12.74
N PHE A 334 -27.09 11.55 13.64
CA PHE A 334 -28.42 12.00 14.03
C PHE A 334 -28.98 12.90 12.94
N ASN A 335 -29.51 12.26 11.89
CA ASN A 335 -29.88 12.90 10.63
C ASN A 335 -31.27 13.55 10.66
N LYS A 336 -31.55 14.39 9.65
CA LYS A 336 -32.76 15.21 9.50
C LYS A 336 -32.93 16.20 10.65
N SER A 337 -31.82 16.75 11.13
CA SER A 337 -31.83 17.76 12.19
C SER A 337 -32.54 19.06 11.78
N ASP A 338 -32.83 19.28 10.50
CA ASP A 338 -33.68 20.32 9.93
C ASP A 338 -35.18 20.16 10.24
N LEU A 339 -35.58 18.94 10.67
CA LEU A 339 -36.95 18.65 11.03
C LEU A 339 -37.15 18.70 12.56
N LYS A 340 -38.41 18.73 12.99
CA LYS A 340 -38.74 18.62 14.43
C LYS A 340 -38.37 17.23 14.95
N SER A 341 -37.39 17.16 15.81
CA SER A 341 -36.94 15.89 16.41
C SER A 341 -38.06 15.28 17.28
N LYS A 342 -38.20 13.94 17.18
CA LYS A 342 -39.05 13.10 18.03
C LYS A 342 -38.22 12.21 18.95
N ILE A 343 -36.91 12.14 18.75
CA ILE A 343 -35.95 11.47 19.60
C ILE A 343 -35.14 12.53 20.33
N SER A 344 -34.96 12.39 21.64
CA SER A 344 -34.01 13.22 22.38
C SER A 344 -32.58 12.76 22.10
N PHE A 345 -31.67 13.72 21.89
CA PHE A 345 -30.24 13.43 21.73
C PHE A 345 -29.68 12.63 22.91
N ASN A 346 -30.02 13.03 24.13
CA ASN A 346 -29.61 12.36 25.37
C ASN A 346 -30.22 10.95 25.51
N GLU A 347 -31.42 10.73 24.96
CA GLU A 347 -32.04 9.41 24.94
C GLU A 347 -31.27 8.43 24.06
N LEU A 348 -30.80 8.90 22.90
CA LEU A 348 -29.96 8.10 22.00
C LEU A 348 -28.58 7.85 22.61
N GLU A 349 -27.95 8.88 23.19
CA GLU A 349 -26.64 8.79 23.83
C GLU A 349 -26.62 7.76 24.98
N ASN A 350 -27.68 7.74 25.81
CA ASN A 350 -27.83 6.80 26.93
C ASN A 350 -28.04 5.33 26.50
N LYS A 351 -28.21 5.05 25.20
CA LYS A 351 -28.34 3.68 24.68
C LYS A 351 -27.01 3.07 24.31
N PHE A 352 -25.95 3.87 24.21
CA PHE A 352 -24.61 3.41 23.91
C PHE A 352 -23.76 3.38 25.19
N ASP A 353 -22.96 2.37 25.35
CA ASP A 353 -21.89 2.34 26.33
C ASP A 353 -20.82 3.37 25.92
N ASN A 354 -20.13 3.99 26.88
CA ASN A 354 -19.19 5.11 26.68
C ASN A 354 -18.26 4.94 25.48
N ASN A 355 -18.15 5.97 24.65
CA ASN A 355 -17.25 6.22 23.51
C ASN A 355 -17.87 6.20 22.09
N VAL A 356 -19.20 6.32 21.94
CA VAL A 356 -19.79 6.52 20.63
C VAL A 356 -19.86 8.01 20.30
N ILE A 357 -19.35 8.40 19.15
CA ILE A 357 -19.44 9.78 18.65
C ILE A 357 -20.80 9.95 17.98
N ILE A 358 -21.61 10.92 18.46
CA ILE A 358 -22.91 11.23 17.88
C ILE A 358 -22.88 12.64 17.29
N ILE A 359 -23.20 12.75 16.00
CA ILE A 359 -23.13 14.01 15.24
C ILE A 359 -24.52 14.34 14.72
N LYS A 360 -24.95 15.60 14.92
CA LYS A 360 -26.16 16.13 14.30
C LYS A 360 -25.92 16.45 12.84
N THR A 361 -26.69 15.83 11.95
CA THR A 361 -26.56 16.04 10.51
C THR A 361 -27.88 16.39 9.86
N SER A 362 -27.82 17.13 8.76
CA SER A 362 -28.91 17.26 7.81
C SER A 362 -28.35 17.06 6.41
N THR A 363 -28.66 15.92 5.82
CA THR A 363 -28.28 15.64 4.44
C THR A 363 -28.98 16.55 3.44
N LYS A 364 -30.08 17.19 3.83
CA LYS A 364 -30.80 18.16 3.01
C LYS A 364 -30.12 19.53 3.00
N GLU A 365 -29.59 19.95 4.14
CA GLU A 365 -28.97 21.30 4.34
C GLU A 365 -27.45 21.23 4.28
N ASN A 366 -26.87 20.03 4.05
CA ASN A 366 -25.43 19.75 4.01
C ASN A 366 -24.72 20.20 5.30
N THR A 367 -25.30 19.91 6.47
CA THR A 367 -24.73 20.25 7.78
C THR A 367 -24.25 19.02 8.53
N GLY A 368 -23.19 19.18 9.35
CA GLY A 368 -22.61 18.07 10.15
C GLY A 368 -21.58 17.22 9.40
N ILE A 369 -21.23 17.57 8.16
CA ILE A 369 -20.27 16.79 7.36
C ILE A 369 -18.84 17.07 7.85
N GLU A 370 -18.48 18.31 8.09
CA GLU A 370 -17.16 18.69 8.63
C GLU A 370 -16.92 18.07 10.01
N GLU A 371 -17.95 18.05 10.88
CA GLU A 371 -17.89 17.37 12.18
C GLU A 371 -17.70 15.86 12.02
N PHE A 372 -18.34 15.25 11.03
CA PHE A 372 -18.15 13.84 10.70
C PHE A 372 -16.71 13.54 10.25
N GLU A 373 -16.15 14.37 9.37
CA GLU A 373 -14.76 14.24 8.92
C GLU A 373 -13.77 14.36 10.07
N ASN A 374 -13.98 15.32 10.97
CA ASN A 374 -13.16 15.50 12.16
C ASN A 374 -13.29 14.30 13.12
N ALA A 375 -14.49 13.74 13.27
CA ALA A 375 -14.72 12.54 14.08
C ALA A 375 -14.01 11.31 13.52
N VAL A 376 -13.97 11.13 12.20
CA VAL A 376 -13.19 10.06 11.57
C VAL A 376 -11.70 10.24 11.85
N LYS A 377 -11.18 11.47 11.74
CA LYS A 377 -9.78 11.78 12.07
C LYS A 377 -9.45 11.48 13.53
N GLU A 378 -10.32 11.89 14.45
CA GLU A 378 -10.15 11.65 15.89
C GLU A 378 -10.14 10.14 16.20
N LEU A 379 -11.10 9.41 15.63
CA LEU A 379 -11.30 7.99 15.91
C LEU A 379 -10.16 7.08 15.42
N PHE A 380 -9.51 7.45 14.31
CA PHE A 380 -8.49 6.64 13.67
C PHE A 380 -7.08 7.21 13.79
N PHE A 381 -6.92 8.52 14.01
CA PHE A 381 -5.62 9.19 14.04
C PHE A 381 -5.37 9.95 15.35
N HIS A 382 -6.24 9.82 16.37
CA HIS A 382 -6.14 10.53 17.66
C HIS A 382 -6.01 12.05 17.52
N GLY A 383 -6.66 12.62 16.51
CA GLY A 383 -6.61 14.07 16.22
C GLY A 383 -5.30 14.57 15.62
N GLU A 384 -4.25 13.79 15.62
CA GLU A 384 -2.96 14.15 15.04
C GLU A 384 -2.90 13.67 13.58
N ILE A 385 -3.10 14.60 12.66
CA ILE A 385 -2.72 14.36 11.26
C ILE A 385 -1.19 14.30 11.27
N VAL A 386 -0.67 13.15 10.82
CA VAL A 386 0.76 12.86 10.67
C VAL A 386 1.50 14.06 10.10
N THR A 387 2.50 14.54 10.82
CA THR A 387 3.35 15.63 10.34
C THR A 387 4.09 15.19 9.08
N ASP A 388 4.27 16.11 8.12
CA ASP A 388 4.91 15.86 6.81
C ASP A 388 6.32 15.21 6.89
N ASN A 389 6.93 15.11 8.06
CA ASN A 389 8.29 14.58 8.26
C ASN A 389 8.35 13.19 8.94
N GLU A 390 7.24 12.57 9.27
CA GLU A 390 7.24 11.29 9.97
C GLU A 390 7.34 10.11 8.99
N ILE A 391 8.18 9.10 9.34
CA ILE A 391 8.28 7.84 8.59
C ILE A 391 7.14 6.95 9.06
N MET A 392 6.28 6.54 8.14
CA MET A 392 5.14 5.66 8.44
C MET A 392 5.39 4.25 7.93
N ILE A 393 5.09 3.29 8.75
CA ILE A 393 5.11 1.87 8.39
C ILE A 393 3.71 1.50 7.89
N THR A 394 3.60 1.17 6.61
CA THR A 394 2.32 0.84 5.95
C THR A 394 2.16 -0.65 5.66
N ASN A 395 3.26 -1.41 5.72
CA ASN A 395 3.29 -2.82 5.35
C ASN A 395 3.28 -3.72 6.59
N LEU A 396 2.38 -4.74 6.60
CA LEU A 396 2.28 -5.69 7.70
C LEU A 396 3.59 -6.45 7.93
N ARG A 397 4.30 -6.85 6.87
CA ARG A 397 5.61 -7.51 6.94
C ARG A 397 6.64 -6.67 7.70
N HIS A 398 6.65 -5.34 7.43
CA HIS A 398 7.53 -4.41 8.16
C HIS A 398 7.14 -4.32 9.64
N LYS A 399 5.82 -4.27 9.94
CA LYS A 399 5.31 -4.26 11.33
C LYS A 399 5.75 -5.50 12.08
N GLU A 400 5.60 -6.68 11.50
CA GLU A 400 6.00 -7.96 12.09
C GLU A 400 7.51 -8.01 12.34
N ALA A 401 8.32 -7.64 11.37
CA ALA A 401 9.78 -7.60 11.49
C ALA A 401 10.26 -6.60 12.56
N LEU A 402 9.61 -5.42 12.67
CA LEU A 402 9.88 -4.45 13.73
C LEU A 402 9.48 -4.98 15.11
N GLN A 403 8.36 -5.72 15.21
CA GLN A 403 7.95 -6.34 16.48
C GLN A 403 8.94 -7.41 16.92
N GLU A 404 9.37 -8.29 16.02
CA GLU A 404 10.40 -9.29 16.31
C GLU A 404 11.71 -8.64 16.78
N ALA A 405 12.14 -7.55 16.11
CA ALA A 405 13.33 -6.82 16.50
C ALA A 405 13.16 -6.16 17.88
N LEU A 406 12.01 -5.59 18.18
CA LEU A 406 11.69 -4.99 19.47
C LEU A 406 11.74 -6.02 20.59
N ASP A 407 11.16 -7.20 20.35
CA ASP A 407 11.15 -8.30 21.33
C ASP A 407 12.57 -8.79 21.61
N SER A 408 13.41 -8.91 20.58
CA SER A 408 14.83 -9.28 20.71
C SER A 408 15.63 -8.20 21.49
N LEU A 409 15.43 -6.91 21.19
CA LEU A 409 16.09 -5.82 21.93
C LEU A 409 15.67 -5.79 23.42
N ASN A 410 14.38 -6.06 23.71
CA ASN A 410 13.92 -6.20 25.09
C ASN A 410 14.54 -7.42 25.78
N GLN A 411 14.86 -8.48 25.05
CA GLN A 411 15.57 -9.63 25.63
C GLN A 411 17.02 -9.26 25.96
N VAL A 412 17.71 -8.51 25.10
CA VAL A 412 19.04 -7.95 25.43
C VAL A 412 18.98 -7.18 26.75
N LYS A 413 18.00 -6.28 26.89
CA LYS A 413 17.83 -5.49 28.13
C LYS A 413 17.65 -6.39 29.37
N ARG A 414 16.79 -7.41 29.29
CA ARG A 414 16.58 -8.38 30.39
C ARG A 414 17.86 -9.15 30.72
N SER A 415 18.65 -9.52 29.72
CA SER A 415 19.91 -10.21 29.90
C SER A 415 20.94 -9.33 30.60
N ILE A 416 20.98 -8.02 30.30
CA ILE A 416 21.81 -7.02 30.99
C ILE A 416 21.34 -6.87 32.45
N GLU A 417 20.04 -6.67 32.70
CA GLU A 417 19.46 -6.54 34.05
C GLU A 417 19.70 -7.78 34.93
N ALA A 418 19.80 -8.97 34.30
CA ALA A 418 20.08 -10.24 34.96
C ALA A 418 21.56 -10.54 35.12
N ASP A 419 22.45 -9.60 34.76
CA ASP A 419 23.92 -9.73 34.80
C ASP A 419 24.39 -11.03 34.09
N MET A 420 23.82 -11.32 32.93
CA MET A 420 24.20 -12.49 32.14
C MET A 420 25.53 -12.24 31.40
N PRO A 421 26.27 -13.30 31.02
CA PRO A 421 27.47 -13.18 30.20
C PRO A 421 27.18 -12.48 28.85
N GLU A 422 28.17 -11.76 28.34
CA GLU A 422 28.03 -10.87 27.16
C GLU A 422 27.74 -11.62 25.84
N ASP A 423 28.09 -12.89 25.75
CA ASP A 423 27.72 -13.76 24.60
C ASP A 423 26.19 -13.91 24.43
N PHE A 424 25.41 -13.80 25.52
CA PHE A 424 23.96 -13.77 25.43
C PHE A 424 23.45 -12.47 24.77
N TYR A 425 24.12 -11.34 24.99
CA TYR A 425 23.72 -10.07 24.37
C TYR A 425 23.92 -10.11 22.86
N SER A 426 25.05 -10.71 22.38
CA SER A 426 25.33 -10.80 20.93
C SER A 426 24.30 -11.64 20.19
N ILE A 427 23.79 -12.74 20.78
CA ILE A 427 22.76 -13.61 20.20
C ILE A 427 21.46 -12.82 19.97
N ASP A 428 20.98 -12.13 20.99
CA ASP A 428 19.73 -11.37 20.90
C ASP A 428 19.87 -10.13 20.01
N LEU A 429 21.02 -9.45 20.04
CA LEU A 429 21.35 -8.37 19.09
C LEU A 429 21.37 -8.87 17.64
N MET A 430 21.95 -10.05 17.38
CA MET A 430 21.96 -10.65 16.05
C MET A 430 20.54 -11.00 15.57
N SER A 431 19.68 -11.47 16.47
CA SER A 431 18.27 -11.72 16.16
C SER A 431 17.54 -10.44 15.76
N ALA A 432 17.75 -9.35 16.50
CA ALA A 432 17.19 -8.03 16.16
C ALA A 432 17.72 -7.51 14.80
N TYR A 433 19.04 -7.67 14.57
CA TYR A 433 19.70 -7.29 13.32
C TYR A 433 19.10 -8.03 12.12
N SER A 434 18.93 -9.37 12.22
CA SER A 434 18.34 -10.19 11.18
C SER A 434 16.87 -9.84 10.91
N SER A 435 16.07 -9.63 11.96
CA SER A 435 14.66 -9.25 11.80
C SER A 435 14.51 -7.90 11.09
N LEU A 436 15.33 -6.90 11.41
CA LEU A 436 15.36 -5.64 10.68
C LEU A 436 15.84 -5.81 9.23
N GLY A 437 16.75 -6.74 8.97
CA GLY A 437 17.24 -7.07 7.63
C GLY A 437 16.14 -7.59 6.69
N LYS A 438 15.15 -8.29 7.23
CA LYS A 438 13.99 -8.75 6.46
C LYS A 438 13.23 -7.58 5.80
N ILE A 439 13.20 -6.39 6.41
CA ILE A 439 12.47 -5.22 5.88
C ILE A 439 13.07 -4.77 4.56
N ILE A 440 14.40 -4.69 4.49
CA ILE A 440 15.13 -4.22 3.29
C ILE A 440 15.52 -5.34 2.34
N GLY A 441 15.23 -6.60 2.70
CA GLY A 441 15.45 -7.76 1.83
C GLY A 441 16.85 -8.37 1.92
N GLU A 442 17.62 -8.09 2.99
CA GLU A 442 18.97 -8.66 3.18
C GLU A 442 18.95 -10.06 3.79
N GLU A 443 17.91 -10.41 4.55
CA GLU A 443 17.78 -11.68 5.29
C GLU A 443 16.50 -12.43 4.84
N VAL A 444 16.23 -12.46 3.52
CA VAL A 444 14.96 -12.98 3.00
C VAL A 444 15.19 -14.17 2.10
N GLU A 445 14.44 -15.25 2.32
CA GLU A 445 14.44 -16.44 1.48
C GLU A 445 13.88 -16.14 0.07
N GLU A 446 14.40 -16.85 -0.95
CA GLU A 446 14.01 -16.64 -2.35
C GLU A 446 12.50 -16.86 -2.58
N ASP A 447 11.89 -17.79 -1.84
CA ASP A 447 10.46 -18.08 -1.95
C ASP A 447 9.59 -16.90 -1.51
N LEU A 448 9.96 -16.20 -0.41
CA LEU A 448 9.26 -15.02 0.03
C LEU A 448 9.40 -13.86 -0.96
N VAL A 449 10.60 -13.68 -1.52
CA VAL A 449 10.83 -12.68 -2.59
C VAL A 449 9.91 -12.99 -3.79
N ASN A 450 9.84 -14.26 -4.23
CA ASN A 450 8.97 -14.67 -5.31
C ASN A 450 7.49 -14.41 -5.01
N GLU A 451 7.04 -14.70 -3.79
CA GLU A 451 5.66 -14.44 -3.37
C GLU A 451 5.31 -12.95 -3.41
N ILE A 452 6.19 -12.08 -2.87
CA ILE A 452 5.99 -10.63 -2.88
C ILE A 452 5.81 -10.13 -4.31
N PHE A 453 6.74 -10.48 -5.22
CA PHE A 453 6.69 -10.01 -6.61
C PHE A 453 5.56 -10.63 -7.44
N SER A 454 5.05 -11.81 -7.07
CA SER A 454 3.90 -12.43 -7.75
C SER A 454 2.61 -11.59 -7.65
N LYS A 455 2.51 -10.74 -6.63
CA LYS A 455 1.37 -9.82 -6.40
C LYS A 455 1.47 -8.52 -7.21
N PHE A 456 2.58 -8.31 -7.92
CA PHE A 456 2.80 -7.11 -8.73
C PHE A 456 2.11 -7.19 -10.08
N CYS A 457 1.89 -6.01 -10.70
CA CYS A 457 1.31 -5.94 -12.05
C CYS A 457 2.27 -6.49 -13.11
N MET A 458 1.70 -7.04 -14.20
CA MET A 458 2.45 -7.37 -15.41
C MET A 458 3.09 -6.10 -16.00
N GLY A 459 4.36 -6.20 -16.43
CA GLY A 459 5.07 -5.06 -17.02
C GLY A 459 5.75 -4.12 -16.03
N LYS A 460 5.70 -4.47 -14.72
CA LYS A 460 6.40 -3.77 -13.62
C LYS A 460 7.43 -4.67 -12.95
#